data_a742d505e161dc6bf94a0ca1782900b8
#
_entry.id   a742d505e161dc6bf94a0ca1782900b8
#
_cell.length_a   1.000
_cell.length_b   1.000
_cell.length_c   1.000
_cell.angle_alpha   90.00
_cell.angle_beta   90.00
_cell.angle_gamma   90.00
#
_symmetry.space_group_name_H-M   'P 1'
#
loop_
_entity.id
_entity.type
_entity.pdbx_description
1 polymer ?
#
loop_
_entity_poly.entity_id
_entity_poly.type
_entity_poly.pdbx_seq_one_letter_code
_entity_poly.pdbx_strand_id
1 'polypeptide(L)'
;MKDKKYYKIKSTHGFTLIELMVVIVILGILVSFIAPRLMGRPDEAKQVKARVQIESLETAIKLYKLDNGNYPTTEQGLQALVEQPQTGTLPKKWRKGGYLEKGKVPKDPWGNEFIYLSPGVNGDYDIIAYGADGVPGGEEFNKDINSWEIDE
;
A
#
# COMPACT_ATOMS: atom_id res chain seq x y z
N MET A 1 -5.15 -69.15 38.78
CA MET A 1 -4.37 -68.97 37.54
C MET A 1 -4.53 -67.52 37.14
N LYS A 2 -3.40 -66.68 37.21
CA LYS A 2 -3.48 -65.26 36.88
C LYS A 2 -2.90 -65.09 35.47
N ASP A 3 -3.75 -64.64 34.54
CA ASP A 3 -3.32 -64.36 33.15
C ASP A 3 -2.43 -63.12 33.13
N LYS A 4 -1.13 -63.31 32.73
CA LYS A 4 -0.23 -62.22 32.47
C LYS A 4 -0.53 -61.63 31.08
N LYS A 5 -1.13 -60.42 31.05
CA LYS A 5 -1.32 -59.59 29.85
C LYS A 5 0.05 -59.03 29.43
N TYR A 6 0.63 -59.55 28.35
CA TYR A 6 1.86 -59.01 27.72
C TYR A 6 1.47 -57.79 26.89
N TYR A 7 1.88 -56.61 27.32
CA TYR A 7 1.76 -55.39 26.51
C TYR A 7 2.86 -55.41 25.46
N LYS A 8 2.47 -55.47 24.17
CA LYS A 8 3.38 -55.38 23.04
C LYS A 8 3.85 -53.93 22.94
N ILE A 9 5.09 -53.63 23.31
CA ILE A 9 5.70 -52.34 23.16
C ILE A 9 5.84 -52.08 21.65
N LYS A 10 5.09 -51.10 21.10
CA LYS A 10 5.25 -50.65 19.73
C LYS A 10 6.62 -49.98 19.62
N SER A 11 7.47 -50.53 18.78
CA SER A 11 8.78 -49.96 18.42
C SER A 11 8.52 -48.61 17.78
N THR A 12 8.84 -47.52 18.47
CA THR A 12 8.91 -46.17 17.91
C THR A 12 10.23 -46.04 17.20
N HIS A 13 10.20 -46.04 15.86
CA HIS A 13 11.39 -45.73 15.07
C HIS A 13 11.72 -44.26 15.26
N GLY A 14 12.83 -43.94 15.90
CA GLY A 14 13.37 -42.58 15.98
C GLY A 14 13.99 -42.17 14.63
N PHE A 15 13.88 -40.91 14.31
CA PHE A 15 14.55 -40.32 13.15
C PHE A 15 16.09 -40.41 13.32
N THR A 16 16.78 -40.78 12.25
CA THR A 16 18.26 -40.75 12.21
C THR A 16 18.74 -39.32 11.90
N LEU A 17 19.93 -38.98 12.40
CA LEU A 17 20.55 -37.69 12.15
C LEU A 17 20.76 -37.43 10.64
N ILE A 18 21.11 -38.47 9.87
CA ILE A 18 21.30 -38.37 8.42
C ILE A 18 19.97 -38.11 7.70
N GLU A 19 18.85 -38.70 8.15
CA GLU A 19 17.55 -38.48 7.57
C GLU A 19 17.10 -37.01 7.73
N LEU A 20 17.39 -36.44 8.89
CA LEU A 20 17.13 -35.03 9.13
C LEU A 20 18.02 -34.11 8.29
N MET A 21 19.31 -34.47 8.12
CA MET A 21 20.21 -33.70 7.25
C MET A 21 19.76 -33.73 5.79
N VAL A 22 19.32 -34.88 5.27
CA VAL A 22 18.84 -35.00 3.89
C VAL A 22 17.57 -34.13 3.70
N VAL A 23 16.65 -34.13 4.66
CA VAL A 23 15.44 -33.32 4.59
C VAL A 23 15.76 -31.82 4.53
N ILE A 24 16.65 -31.31 5.38
CA ILE A 24 17.01 -29.89 5.35
C ILE A 24 17.75 -29.49 4.05
N VAL A 25 18.55 -30.37 3.49
CA VAL A 25 19.19 -30.12 2.18
C VAL A 25 18.15 -30.04 1.07
N ILE A 26 17.21 -30.97 1.01
CA ILE A 26 16.14 -30.96 0.01
C ILE A 26 15.28 -29.71 0.16
N LEU A 27 14.89 -29.35 1.39
CA LEU A 27 14.12 -28.13 1.67
C LEU A 27 14.90 -26.88 1.24
N GLY A 28 16.20 -26.81 1.50
CA GLY A 28 17.07 -25.72 1.07
C GLY A 28 17.08 -25.54 -0.45
N ILE A 29 17.17 -26.63 -1.19
CA ILE A 29 17.12 -26.63 -2.66
C ILE A 29 15.75 -26.13 -3.14
N LEU A 30 14.65 -26.65 -2.58
CA LEU A 30 13.29 -26.24 -2.96
C LEU A 30 13.03 -24.75 -2.67
N VAL A 31 13.46 -24.25 -1.52
CA VAL A 31 13.32 -22.83 -1.15
C VAL A 31 14.07 -21.93 -2.12
N SER A 32 15.25 -22.34 -2.63
CA SER A 32 16.03 -21.54 -3.58
C SER A 32 15.31 -21.28 -4.91
N PHE A 33 14.41 -22.17 -5.33
CA PHE A 33 13.59 -22.00 -6.54
C PHE A 33 12.32 -21.16 -6.31
N ILE A 34 11.82 -21.10 -5.08
CA ILE A 34 10.56 -20.42 -4.75
C ILE A 34 10.82 -18.97 -4.34
N ALA A 35 11.91 -18.70 -3.60
CA ALA A 35 12.21 -17.39 -3.06
C ALA A 35 12.22 -16.25 -4.10
N PRO A 36 12.86 -16.38 -5.28
CA PRO A 36 12.86 -15.32 -6.29
C PRO A 36 11.47 -14.94 -6.81
N ARG A 37 10.54 -15.91 -6.88
CA ARG A 37 9.17 -15.68 -7.39
C ARG A 37 8.28 -14.91 -6.43
N LEU A 38 8.66 -14.80 -5.16
CA LEU A 38 7.88 -14.10 -4.14
C LEU A 38 8.37 -12.67 -3.91
N MET A 39 9.56 -12.32 -4.40
CA MET A 39 10.18 -11.02 -4.11
C MET A 39 9.48 -9.83 -4.76
N GLY A 40 8.88 -9.97 -5.95
CA GLY A 40 8.16 -8.89 -6.64
C GLY A 40 6.71 -8.68 -6.19
N ARG A 41 6.08 -9.67 -5.54
CA ARG A 41 4.66 -9.56 -5.14
C ARG A 41 4.35 -8.46 -4.12
N PRO A 42 5.20 -8.16 -3.13
CA PRO A 42 4.95 -7.03 -2.24
C PRO A 42 4.93 -5.68 -2.95
N ASP A 43 5.73 -5.50 -3.99
CA ASP A 43 5.82 -4.23 -4.72
C ASP A 43 4.65 -4.04 -5.68
N GLU A 44 4.16 -5.09 -6.34
CA GLU A 44 2.89 -5.06 -7.09
C GLU A 44 1.72 -4.67 -6.17
N ALA A 45 1.64 -5.26 -4.97
CA ALA A 45 0.61 -4.93 -4.00
C ALA A 45 0.69 -3.47 -3.52
N LYS A 46 1.90 -2.90 -3.42
CA LYS A 46 2.09 -1.48 -3.10
C LYS A 46 1.60 -0.58 -4.22
N GLN A 47 1.88 -0.91 -5.48
CA GLN A 47 1.37 -0.14 -6.62
C GLN A 47 -0.16 -0.12 -6.66
N VAL A 48 -0.81 -1.28 -6.49
CA VAL A 48 -2.27 -1.38 -6.40
C VAL A 48 -2.79 -0.53 -5.23
N LYS A 49 -2.15 -0.61 -4.07
CA LYS A 49 -2.53 0.19 -2.90
C LYS A 49 -2.40 1.68 -3.16
N ALA A 50 -1.35 2.14 -3.85
CA ALA A 50 -1.17 3.55 -4.20
C ALA A 50 -2.30 4.06 -5.10
N ARG A 51 -2.71 3.27 -6.12
CA ARG A 51 -3.87 3.60 -6.96
C ARG A 51 -5.14 3.79 -6.14
N VAL A 52 -5.48 2.81 -5.30
CA VAL A 52 -6.66 2.90 -4.42
C VAL A 52 -6.59 4.12 -3.47
N GLN A 53 -5.40 4.47 -3.00
CA GLN A 53 -5.22 5.67 -2.17
C GLN A 53 -5.45 6.95 -2.97
N ILE A 54 -4.97 7.02 -4.23
CA ILE A 54 -5.23 8.17 -5.12
C ILE A 54 -6.73 8.31 -5.39
N GLU A 55 -7.44 7.24 -5.75
CA GLU A 55 -8.90 7.26 -5.95
C GLU A 55 -9.66 7.76 -4.70
N SER A 56 -9.21 7.35 -3.52
CA SER A 56 -9.76 7.82 -2.26
C SER A 56 -9.51 9.31 -2.03
N LEU A 57 -8.31 9.81 -2.36
CA LEU A 57 -7.97 11.23 -2.29
C LEU A 57 -8.79 12.04 -3.30
N GLU A 58 -8.94 11.56 -4.52
CA GLU A 58 -9.79 12.20 -5.54
C GLU A 58 -11.23 12.34 -5.09
N THR A 59 -11.79 11.28 -4.47
CA THR A 59 -13.14 11.34 -3.90
C THR A 59 -13.26 12.44 -2.86
N ALA A 60 -12.28 12.55 -1.96
CA ALA A 60 -12.26 13.60 -0.93
C ALA A 60 -12.11 15.01 -1.53
N ILE A 61 -11.27 15.16 -2.57
CA ILE A 61 -11.08 16.42 -3.30
C ILE A 61 -12.38 16.85 -4.02
N LYS A 62 -13.07 15.90 -4.67
CA LYS A 62 -14.35 16.12 -5.34
C LYS A 62 -15.44 16.55 -4.31
N LEU A 63 -15.47 15.94 -3.13
CA LEU A 63 -16.35 16.34 -2.03
C LEU A 63 -16.00 17.74 -1.50
N TYR A 64 -14.73 18.08 -1.37
CA TYR A 64 -14.29 19.42 -0.99
C TYR A 64 -14.81 20.47 -1.99
N LYS A 65 -14.65 20.21 -3.31
CA LYS A 65 -15.18 21.10 -4.37
C LYS A 65 -16.70 21.22 -4.29
N LEU A 66 -17.41 20.13 -4.04
CA LEU A 66 -18.88 20.16 -3.92
C LEU A 66 -19.34 21.09 -2.79
N ASP A 67 -18.68 21.05 -1.64
CA ASP A 67 -19.02 21.87 -0.49
C ASP A 67 -18.56 23.35 -0.65
N ASN A 68 -17.41 23.59 -1.30
CA ASN A 68 -16.74 24.90 -1.31
C ASN A 68 -16.74 25.61 -2.68
N GLY A 69 -17.12 24.91 -3.75
CA GLY A 69 -17.21 25.45 -5.12
C GLY A 69 -15.90 25.42 -5.92
N ASN A 70 -14.78 25.15 -5.28
CA ASN A 70 -13.44 25.05 -5.89
C ASN A 70 -12.63 23.92 -5.28
N TYR A 71 -11.61 23.47 -5.98
CA TYR A 71 -10.62 22.54 -5.44
C TYR A 71 -9.68 23.25 -4.46
N PRO A 72 -9.01 22.56 -3.53
CA PRO A 72 -7.90 23.12 -2.80
C PRO A 72 -6.83 23.64 -3.78
N THR A 73 -6.14 24.72 -3.47
CA THR A 73 -5.01 25.18 -4.28
C THR A 73 -3.78 24.31 -4.05
N THR A 74 -2.80 24.35 -4.96
CA THR A 74 -1.50 23.66 -4.77
C THR A 74 -0.85 24.04 -3.43
N GLU A 75 -0.94 25.31 -3.02
CA GLU A 75 -0.37 25.80 -1.74
C GLU A 75 -1.12 25.24 -0.52
N GLN A 76 -2.44 25.08 -0.62
CA GLN A 76 -3.26 24.46 0.43
C GLN A 76 -3.02 22.94 0.50
N GLY A 77 -2.70 22.33 -0.63
CA GLY A 77 -2.36 20.93 -0.72
C GLY A 77 -3.47 19.99 -0.26
N LEU A 78 -3.13 18.73 -0.12
CA LEU A 78 -4.03 17.71 0.44
C LEU A 78 -4.33 17.95 1.92
N GLN A 79 -3.55 18.80 2.61
CA GLN A 79 -3.79 19.17 4.01
C GLN A 79 -5.15 19.87 4.20
N ALA A 80 -5.63 20.57 3.17
CA ALA A 80 -6.97 21.17 3.15
C ALA A 80 -8.12 20.18 3.34
N LEU A 81 -7.87 18.89 3.12
CA LEU A 81 -8.86 17.83 3.32
C LEU A 81 -9.00 17.39 4.79
N VAL A 82 -8.05 17.75 5.64
CA VAL A 82 -8.02 17.36 7.07
C VAL A 82 -8.04 18.55 8.00
N GLU A 83 -7.54 19.70 7.56
CA GLU A 83 -7.54 20.96 8.32
C GLU A 83 -8.14 22.08 7.47
N GLN A 84 -8.94 22.94 8.11
CA GLN A 84 -9.53 24.09 7.40
C GLN A 84 -8.43 25.06 6.99
N PRO A 85 -8.25 25.34 5.69
CA PRO A 85 -7.27 26.31 5.21
C PRO A 85 -7.49 27.69 5.83
N GLN A 86 -6.38 28.35 6.22
CA GLN A 86 -6.39 29.70 6.77
C GLN A 86 -5.81 30.72 5.79
N THR A 87 -5.30 30.28 4.65
CA THR A 87 -4.65 31.10 3.60
C THR A 87 -5.22 30.76 2.22
N GLY A 88 -4.99 31.64 1.25
CA GLY A 88 -5.49 31.48 -0.10
C GLY A 88 -7.01 31.64 -0.20
N THR A 89 -7.62 30.90 -1.12
CA THR A 89 -9.09 30.88 -1.28
C THR A 89 -9.73 30.10 -0.13
N LEU A 90 -10.29 30.85 0.84
CA LEU A 90 -10.89 30.22 2.02
C LEU A 90 -12.15 29.44 1.67
N PRO A 91 -12.31 28.21 2.21
CA PRO A 91 -13.50 27.39 1.97
C PRO A 91 -14.73 28.01 2.64
N LYS A 92 -15.86 28.06 1.90
CA LYS A 92 -17.11 28.65 2.37
C LYS A 92 -17.86 27.75 3.36
N LYS A 93 -17.76 26.45 3.18
CA LYS A 93 -18.47 25.41 3.96
C LYS A 93 -17.56 24.23 4.28
N TRP A 94 -16.43 24.52 4.92
CA TRP A 94 -15.52 23.44 5.29
C TRP A 94 -16.20 22.46 6.25
N ARG A 95 -16.11 21.16 5.94
CA ARG A 95 -16.79 20.10 6.70
C ARG A 95 -16.08 19.87 8.03
N LYS A 96 -16.81 20.01 9.14
CA LYS A 96 -16.29 19.72 10.47
C LYS A 96 -15.85 18.26 10.55
N GLY A 97 -14.55 18.02 10.83
CA GLY A 97 -13.92 16.71 10.82
C GLY A 97 -13.19 16.36 9.53
N GLY A 98 -13.22 17.25 8.52
CA GLY A 98 -12.52 17.07 7.25
C GLY A 98 -13.22 16.15 6.26
N TYR A 99 -12.49 15.77 5.24
CA TYR A 99 -12.95 14.99 4.09
C TYR A 99 -12.29 13.59 4.03
N LEU A 100 -11.35 13.31 4.94
CA LEU A 100 -10.68 12.01 5.06
C LEU A 100 -11.08 11.32 6.36
N GLU A 101 -11.49 10.05 6.27
CA GLU A 101 -12.01 9.27 7.41
C GLU A 101 -11.07 9.24 8.62
N LYS A 102 -9.74 9.17 8.38
CA LYS A 102 -8.74 9.07 9.46
C LYS A 102 -8.24 10.42 9.96
N GLY A 103 -8.79 11.54 9.46
CA GLY A 103 -8.38 12.90 9.85
C GLY A 103 -6.90 13.20 9.61
N LYS A 104 -6.27 12.52 8.67
CA LYS A 104 -4.88 12.76 8.23
C LYS A 104 -4.70 12.37 6.78
N VAL A 105 -3.83 13.10 6.08
CA VAL A 105 -3.38 12.75 4.74
C VAL A 105 -2.55 11.48 4.82
N PRO A 106 -2.90 10.42 4.05
CA PRO A 106 -2.10 9.21 4.05
C PRO A 106 -0.76 9.44 3.35
N LYS A 107 0.24 8.70 3.73
CA LYS A 107 1.45 8.51 2.92
C LYS A 107 1.22 7.40 1.91
N ASP A 108 1.98 7.43 0.83
CA ASP A 108 2.00 6.36 -0.14
C ASP A 108 2.51 5.04 0.50
N PRO A 109 2.42 3.89 -0.18
CA PRO A 109 2.85 2.61 0.38
C PRO A 109 4.36 2.47 0.61
N TRP A 110 5.16 3.37 0.08
CA TRP A 110 6.62 3.43 0.27
C TRP A 110 7.03 4.43 1.37
N GLY A 111 6.07 5.25 1.86
CA GLY A 111 6.27 6.18 2.97
C GLY A 111 6.46 7.64 2.55
N ASN A 112 6.33 7.94 1.26
CA ASN A 112 6.44 9.30 0.71
C ASN A 112 5.10 10.04 0.80
N GLU A 113 5.12 11.35 0.61
CA GLU A 113 3.92 12.17 0.46
C GLU A 113 3.44 12.14 -0.99
N PHE A 114 2.12 12.19 -1.20
CA PHE A 114 1.56 12.39 -2.53
C PHE A 114 1.82 13.82 -2.99
N ILE A 115 2.21 13.99 -4.24
CA ILE A 115 2.28 15.29 -4.88
C ILE A 115 0.88 15.69 -5.34
N TYR A 116 0.50 16.94 -5.09
CA TYR A 116 -0.78 17.51 -5.49
C TYR A 116 -0.59 18.85 -6.18
N LEU A 117 -1.19 18.98 -7.35
CA LEU A 117 -1.19 20.23 -8.13
C LEU A 117 -2.64 20.61 -8.47
N SER A 118 -3.00 21.87 -8.27
CA SER A 118 -4.29 22.44 -8.66
C SER A 118 -4.14 23.94 -8.96
N PRO A 119 -4.34 24.37 -10.22
CA PRO A 119 -4.71 23.54 -11.38
C PRO A 119 -3.64 22.51 -11.72
N GLY A 120 -4.08 21.34 -12.21
CA GLY A 120 -3.19 20.29 -12.74
C GLY A 120 -2.65 20.63 -14.13
N VAL A 121 -1.70 19.84 -14.60
CA VAL A 121 -1.22 19.87 -15.98
C VAL A 121 -2.08 19.00 -16.88
N ASN A 122 -2.60 17.90 -16.33
CA ASN A 122 -3.39 16.90 -17.05
C ASN A 122 -4.89 17.04 -16.83
N GLY A 123 -5.32 17.81 -15.84
CA GLY A 123 -6.73 18.03 -15.53
C GLY A 123 -6.96 19.19 -14.57
N ASP A 124 -8.12 19.21 -13.95
CA ASP A 124 -8.46 20.22 -12.91
C ASP A 124 -7.48 20.17 -11.73
N TYR A 125 -6.95 18.99 -11.45
CA TYR A 125 -5.91 18.71 -10.47
C TYR A 125 -5.13 17.45 -10.89
N ASP A 126 -3.91 17.31 -10.41
CA ASP A 126 -3.07 16.14 -10.56
C ASP A 126 -2.67 15.61 -9.18
N ILE A 127 -2.70 14.26 -9.01
CA ILE A 127 -2.14 13.57 -7.84
C ILE A 127 -1.11 12.56 -8.35
N ILE A 128 0.07 12.54 -7.75
CA ILE A 128 1.18 11.70 -8.17
C ILE A 128 1.77 10.99 -6.95
N ALA A 129 2.02 9.68 -7.08
CA ALA A 129 2.89 8.92 -6.19
C ALA A 129 4.16 8.53 -6.97
N TYR A 130 5.32 8.95 -6.48
CA TYR A 130 6.62 8.60 -7.07
C TYR A 130 7.04 7.20 -6.61
N GLY A 131 6.61 6.17 -7.28
CA GLY A 131 7.00 4.77 -7.09
C GLY A 131 7.87 4.38 -5.89
N ALA A 132 8.66 3.34 -6.03
CA ALA A 132 9.46 2.82 -4.92
C ALA A 132 10.71 3.67 -4.61
N ASP A 133 11.21 4.41 -5.57
CA ASP A 133 12.41 5.25 -5.41
C ASP A 133 12.11 6.69 -4.93
N GLY A 134 10.83 7.10 -4.97
CA GLY A 134 10.38 8.41 -4.49
C GLY A 134 10.82 9.59 -5.35
N VAL A 135 11.19 9.36 -6.62
CA VAL A 135 11.64 10.40 -7.58
C VAL A 135 10.80 10.34 -8.86
N PRO A 136 10.63 11.46 -9.58
CA PRO A 136 9.84 11.49 -10.81
C PRO A 136 10.39 10.53 -11.88
N GLY A 137 9.49 9.81 -12.56
CA GLY A 137 9.82 8.87 -13.64
C GLY A 137 9.94 7.43 -13.18
N GLY A 138 10.93 6.70 -13.75
CA GLY A 138 11.19 5.29 -13.41
C GLY A 138 10.38 4.28 -14.23
N GLU A 139 10.74 3.02 -14.05
CA GLU A 139 10.13 1.86 -14.70
C GLU A 139 9.75 0.79 -13.67
N GLU A 140 8.91 -0.15 -14.04
CA GLU A 140 8.44 -1.24 -13.18
C GLU A 140 7.89 -0.73 -11.83
N PHE A 141 8.54 -1.07 -10.72
CA PHE A 141 8.10 -0.68 -9.37
C PHE A 141 8.45 0.77 -9.00
N ASN A 142 9.35 1.39 -9.76
CA ASN A 142 9.71 2.79 -9.62
C ASN A 142 8.82 3.71 -10.46
N LYS A 143 8.00 3.14 -11.37
CA LYS A 143 7.10 3.94 -12.20
C LYS A 143 6.16 4.78 -11.34
N ASP A 144 6.02 6.07 -11.71
CA ASP A 144 5.04 6.98 -11.12
C ASP A 144 3.62 6.46 -11.30
N ILE A 145 2.79 6.69 -10.30
CA ILE A 145 1.36 6.38 -10.34
C ILE A 145 0.62 7.72 -10.35
N ASN A 146 -0.02 7.98 -11.46
CA ASN A 146 -0.64 9.25 -11.80
C ASN A 146 -2.16 9.14 -11.76
N SER A 147 -2.87 10.15 -11.20
CA SER A 147 -4.33 10.15 -11.12
C SER A 147 -5.00 10.06 -12.50
N TRP A 148 -4.45 10.68 -13.52
CA TRP A 148 -5.01 10.68 -14.87
C TRP A 148 -4.79 9.38 -15.68
N GLU A 149 -4.00 8.43 -15.15
CA GLU A 149 -3.75 7.11 -15.77
C GLU A 149 -4.52 5.97 -15.08
N ILE A 150 -5.29 6.25 -14.03
CA ILE A 150 -5.94 5.21 -13.21
C ILE A 150 -7.20 4.67 -13.89
N ASP A 151 -7.93 5.50 -14.63
CA ASP A 151 -9.19 5.16 -15.29
C ASP A 151 -9.02 4.58 -16.70
N GLU A 152 -7.78 4.38 -17.19
CA GLU A 152 -7.45 3.74 -18.46
C GLU A 152 -7.14 2.23 -18.27
#